data_5c03a5801a9ce9ebab0073fcab5af603
#
_entry.id   5c03a5801a9ce9ebab0073fcab5af603
#
_cell.length_a   1.000
_cell.length_b   1.000
_cell.length_c   1.000
_cell.angle_alpha   90.00
_cell.angle_beta   90.00
_cell.angle_gamma   90.00
#
_symmetry.space_group_name_H-M   'P 1'
#
loop_
_entity.id
_entity.type
_entity.pdbx_description
1 polymer ?
#
loop_
_entity_poly.entity_id
_entity_poly.type
_entity_poly.pdbx_seq_one_letter_code
_entity_poly.pdbx_strand_id
1 'polypeptide(L)'
;MDVGILILIPILLIGIMVFLYVVPLGLWVSALAAGVNVGIFTLVGMRLRRVNPSQIVMPLIKANKAGLDVNVNQLEAHYLAGGDVDRVVDALIAAERASIPLTFERSAAIDLAGRDVLEAVQMSVNPKVIETPIISAVAKNGIELKVRARVTVRANIDRLVGGAGEATIIARVGEGIVTTVGSSEEHTDVLENPDHISRTVLGKGLDAGTAFEILSIDIADVDVGRNIGAQLQTDQAEADKKIAQARAEERRAMAVASEQEMKAKAQEARAKVIEAEAEVPKAMAEAFR
;
A
#
# COMPACT_ATOMS: atom_id res chain seq x y z
N MET A 1 22.34 -73.19 -22.22
CA MET A 1 22.23 -71.83 -21.59
C MET A 1 21.07 -71.91 -20.64
N ASP A 2 21.37 -71.84 -19.34
CA ASP A 2 20.37 -72.09 -18.30
C ASP A 2 19.29 -70.99 -18.33
N VAL A 3 18.02 -71.38 -18.32
CA VAL A 3 16.84 -70.50 -18.32
C VAL A 3 16.95 -69.48 -17.18
N GLY A 4 17.69 -69.84 -16.08
CA GLY A 4 17.98 -68.96 -14.98
C GLY A 4 18.79 -67.71 -15.38
N ILE A 5 19.78 -67.84 -16.26
CA ILE A 5 20.62 -66.71 -16.75
C ILE A 5 19.80 -65.77 -17.63
N LEU A 6 18.89 -66.32 -18.45
CA LEU A 6 18.03 -65.56 -19.35
C LEU A 6 17.04 -64.65 -18.60
N ILE A 7 16.63 -65.00 -17.37
CA ILE A 7 15.74 -64.22 -16.50
C ILE A 7 16.57 -63.27 -15.62
N LEU A 8 17.76 -63.65 -15.22
CA LEU A 8 18.60 -62.87 -14.30
C LEU A 8 19.17 -61.60 -14.95
N ILE A 9 19.49 -61.66 -16.26
CA ILE A 9 20.03 -60.48 -17.01
C ILE A 9 19.00 -59.33 -17.09
N PRO A 10 17.74 -59.52 -17.50
CA PRO A 10 16.74 -58.41 -17.53
C PRO A 10 16.42 -57.88 -16.13
N ILE A 11 16.39 -58.74 -15.09
CA ILE A 11 16.21 -58.31 -13.71
C ILE A 11 17.35 -57.40 -13.25
N LEU A 12 18.60 -57.76 -13.57
CA LEU A 12 19.76 -56.98 -13.24
C LEU A 12 19.75 -55.65 -14.01
N LEU A 13 19.39 -55.66 -15.30
CA LEU A 13 19.28 -54.43 -16.10
C LEU A 13 18.22 -53.51 -15.58
N ILE A 14 17.02 -54.03 -15.22
CA ILE A 14 16.00 -53.21 -14.58
C ILE A 14 16.45 -52.66 -13.23
N GLY A 15 17.16 -53.44 -12.42
CA GLY A 15 17.77 -53.01 -11.15
C GLY A 15 18.75 -51.89 -11.34
N ILE A 16 19.65 -51.99 -12.34
CA ILE A 16 20.63 -50.93 -12.70
C ILE A 16 19.88 -49.67 -13.21
N MET A 17 18.85 -49.85 -14.05
CA MET A 17 18.06 -48.73 -14.58
C MET A 17 17.34 -47.98 -13.45
N VAL A 18 16.73 -48.72 -12.53
CA VAL A 18 16.10 -48.13 -11.34
C VAL A 18 17.11 -47.44 -10.44
N PHE A 19 18.26 -48.06 -10.22
CA PHE A 19 19.35 -47.48 -9.44
C PHE A 19 19.85 -46.15 -10.05
N LEU A 20 20.13 -46.12 -11.37
CA LEU A 20 20.55 -44.91 -12.09
C LEU A 20 19.44 -43.82 -12.10
N TYR A 21 18.19 -44.24 -12.11
CA TYR A 21 17.06 -43.31 -12.03
C TYR A 21 16.94 -42.72 -10.63
N VAL A 22 17.10 -43.49 -9.58
CA VAL A 22 16.95 -43.05 -8.18
C VAL A 22 18.16 -42.27 -7.68
N VAL A 23 19.39 -42.67 -8.10
CA VAL A 23 20.63 -42.06 -7.66
C VAL A 23 21.12 -41.07 -8.70
N PRO A 24 21.11 -39.74 -8.42
CA PRO A 24 21.57 -38.71 -9.36
C PRO A 24 23.13 -38.64 -9.34
N LEU A 25 23.79 -39.64 -9.96
CA LEU A 25 25.24 -39.78 -9.96
C LEU A 25 25.97 -38.56 -10.55
N GLY A 26 25.41 -37.95 -11.62
CA GLY A 26 26.00 -36.76 -12.24
C GLY A 26 26.06 -35.57 -11.28
N LEU A 27 25.00 -35.40 -10.46
CA LEU A 27 24.94 -34.35 -9.46
C LEU A 27 25.93 -34.60 -8.31
N TRP A 28 26.08 -35.84 -7.88
CA TRP A 28 27.04 -36.24 -6.87
C TRP A 28 28.50 -35.99 -7.31
N VAL A 29 28.84 -36.36 -8.54
CA VAL A 29 30.16 -36.12 -9.12
C VAL A 29 30.42 -34.60 -9.21
N SER A 30 29.41 -33.80 -9.62
CA SER A 30 29.54 -32.34 -9.67
C SER A 30 29.78 -31.73 -8.29
N ALA A 31 29.07 -32.22 -7.26
CA ALA A 31 29.26 -31.77 -5.87
C ALA A 31 30.68 -32.09 -5.37
N LEU A 32 31.15 -33.34 -5.61
CA LEU A 32 32.48 -33.79 -5.22
C LEU A 32 33.58 -32.99 -5.93
N ALA A 33 33.44 -32.74 -7.23
CA ALA A 33 34.38 -31.92 -8.02
C ALA A 33 34.41 -30.45 -7.55
N ALA A 34 33.29 -29.95 -6.98
CA ALA A 34 33.21 -28.61 -6.40
C ALA A 34 33.70 -28.53 -4.94
N GLY A 35 34.19 -29.61 -4.35
CA GLY A 35 34.67 -29.66 -2.96
C GLY A 35 33.55 -29.75 -1.93
N VAL A 36 32.30 -30.07 -2.37
CA VAL A 36 31.13 -30.15 -1.50
C VAL A 36 30.88 -31.60 -1.10
N ASN A 37 30.95 -31.90 0.18
CA ASN A 37 30.74 -33.26 0.70
C ASN A 37 29.25 -33.58 0.89
N VAL A 38 28.60 -34.05 -0.15
CA VAL A 38 27.23 -34.58 -0.09
C VAL A 38 27.25 -36.08 -0.27
N GLY A 39 26.75 -36.82 0.72
CA GLY A 39 26.65 -38.28 0.63
C GLY A 39 25.62 -38.74 -0.39
N ILE A 40 25.92 -39.85 -1.10
CA ILE A 40 24.95 -40.45 -2.03
C ILE A 40 23.64 -40.78 -1.31
N PHE A 41 23.71 -41.31 -0.08
CA PHE A 41 22.51 -41.63 0.71
C PHE A 41 21.67 -40.41 1.07
N THR A 42 22.33 -39.24 1.24
CA THR A 42 21.61 -37.96 1.46
C THR A 42 20.81 -37.56 0.22
N LEU A 43 21.39 -37.72 -0.98
CA LEU A 43 20.72 -37.43 -2.26
C LEU A 43 19.50 -38.36 -2.50
N VAL A 44 19.67 -39.64 -2.21
CA VAL A 44 18.58 -40.64 -2.27
C VAL A 44 17.49 -40.30 -1.24
N GLY A 45 17.90 -39.93 -0.02
CA GLY A 45 16.98 -39.52 1.05
C GLY A 45 16.15 -38.31 0.67
N MET A 46 16.76 -37.25 0.06
CA MET A 46 16.07 -36.10 -0.49
C MET A 46 15.00 -36.50 -1.50
N ARG A 47 15.33 -37.40 -2.41
CA ARG A 47 14.40 -37.87 -3.44
C ARG A 47 13.22 -38.64 -2.87
N LEU A 48 13.45 -39.43 -1.83
CA LEU A 48 12.39 -40.13 -1.10
C LEU A 48 11.46 -39.15 -0.36
N ARG A 49 11.98 -38.05 0.15
CA ARG A 49 11.22 -36.94 0.77
C ARG A 49 10.58 -35.99 -0.25
N ARG A 50 10.66 -36.32 -1.55
CA ARG A 50 10.14 -35.49 -2.66
C ARG A 50 10.84 -34.14 -2.81
N VAL A 51 12.05 -34.02 -2.29
CA VAL A 51 12.94 -32.87 -2.51
C VAL A 51 13.72 -33.11 -3.79
N ASN A 52 13.79 -32.12 -4.68
CA ASN A 52 14.60 -32.20 -5.87
C ASN A 52 16.08 -31.95 -5.50
N PRO A 53 16.98 -32.95 -5.58
CA PRO A 53 18.37 -32.78 -5.15
C PRO A 53 19.11 -31.67 -5.90
N SER A 54 18.77 -31.41 -7.16
CA SER A 54 19.39 -30.37 -7.97
C SER A 54 19.14 -28.96 -7.40
N GLN A 55 17.95 -28.73 -6.82
CA GLN A 55 17.60 -27.42 -6.23
C GLN A 55 18.28 -27.15 -4.89
N ILE A 56 18.92 -28.17 -4.29
CA ILE A 56 19.72 -28.03 -3.07
C ILE A 56 21.22 -28.02 -3.39
N VAL A 57 21.66 -28.97 -4.22
CA VAL A 57 23.11 -29.16 -4.45
C VAL A 57 23.70 -28.08 -5.35
N MET A 58 22.98 -27.59 -6.36
CA MET A 58 23.52 -26.55 -7.23
C MET A 58 23.69 -25.20 -6.48
N PRO A 59 22.74 -24.71 -5.68
CA PRO A 59 22.97 -23.56 -4.81
C PRO A 59 24.09 -23.80 -3.78
N LEU A 60 24.17 -25.00 -3.21
CA LEU A 60 25.24 -25.35 -2.28
C LEU A 60 26.63 -25.27 -2.94
N ILE A 61 26.74 -25.72 -4.19
CA ILE A 61 28.00 -25.59 -4.98
C ILE A 61 28.31 -24.10 -5.22
N LYS A 62 27.29 -23.27 -5.53
CA LYS A 62 27.47 -21.81 -5.69
C LYS A 62 27.98 -21.19 -4.38
N ALA A 63 27.35 -21.51 -3.25
CA ALA A 63 27.74 -21.02 -1.92
C ALA A 63 29.17 -21.38 -1.57
N ASN A 64 29.56 -22.67 -1.72
CA ASN A 64 30.91 -23.15 -1.44
C ASN A 64 31.98 -22.47 -2.30
N LYS A 65 31.70 -22.27 -3.62
CA LYS A 65 32.61 -21.52 -4.51
C LYS A 65 32.72 -20.05 -4.16
N ALA A 66 31.74 -19.47 -3.51
CA ALA A 66 31.77 -18.10 -2.99
C ALA A 66 32.43 -17.99 -1.61
N GLY A 67 32.83 -19.11 -1.00
CA GLY A 67 33.47 -19.16 0.33
C GLY A 67 32.46 -19.13 1.49
N LEU A 68 31.15 -19.31 1.22
CA LEU A 68 30.15 -19.34 2.24
C LEU A 68 30.02 -20.74 2.87
N ASP A 69 29.96 -20.79 4.18
CA ASP A 69 29.71 -22.02 4.95
C ASP A 69 28.20 -22.21 5.16
N VAL A 70 27.57 -22.95 4.25
CA VAL A 70 26.13 -23.25 4.29
C VAL A 70 25.90 -24.74 4.36
N ASN A 71 25.04 -25.21 5.27
CA ASN A 71 24.82 -26.62 5.48
C ASN A 71 23.67 -27.15 4.57
N VAL A 72 23.87 -28.36 4.00
CA VAL A 72 22.86 -29.08 3.21
C VAL A 72 21.51 -29.17 3.93
N ASN A 73 21.52 -29.44 5.23
CA ASN A 73 20.30 -29.61 6.01
C ASN A 73 19.51 -28.31 6.16
N GLN A 74 20.20 -27.16 6.25
CA GLN A 74 19.57 -25.84 6.29
C GLN A 74 18.87 -25.53 4.98
N LEU A 75 19.54 -25.79 3.83
CA LEU A 75 18.94 -25.59 2.50
C LEU A 75 17.73 -26.50 2.28
N GLU A 76 17.85 -27.79 2.69
CA GLU A 76 16.73 -28.73 2.58
C GLU A 76 15.53 -28.32 3.46
N ALA A 77 15.77 -27.89 4.69
CA ALA A 77 14.72 -27.41 5.60
C ALA A 77 14.03 -26.17 5.02
N HIS A 78 14.79 -25.24 4.45
CA HIS A 78 14.23 -24.06 3.81
C HIS A 78 13.38 -24.39 2.59
N TYR A 79 13.85 -25.31 1.74
CA TYR A 79 13.11 -25.82 0.60
C TYR A 79 11.77 -26.47 1.02
N LEU A 80 11.81 -27.32 2.07
CA LEU A 80 10.61 -27.98 2.60
C LEU A 80 9.62 -27.01 3.23
N ALA A 81 10.11 -25.87 3.73
CA ALA A 81 9.28 -24.80 4.24
C ALA A 81 8.62 -23.96 3.11
N GLY A 82 8.97 -24.24 1.84
CA GLY A 82 8.40 -23.54 0.67
C GLY A 82 9.23 -22.31 0.22
N GLY A 83 10.45 -22.13 0.76
CA GLY A 83 11.34 -21.04 0.38
C GLY A 83 12.12 -21.30 -0.92
N ASP A 84 12.66 -20.23 -1.50
CA ASP A 84 13.48 -20.25 -2.71
C ASP A 84 14.98 -20.33 -2.34
N VAL A 85 15.52 -21.55 -2.35
CA VAL A 85 16.90 -21.84 -1.96
C VAL A 85 17.93 -21.14 -2.87
N ASP A 86 17.69 -21.10 -4.17
CA ASP A 86 18.62 -20.50 -5.13
C ASP A 86 18.72 -18.99 -4.92
N ARG A 87 17.58 -18.34 -4.74
CA ARG A 87 17.50 -16.90 -4.47
C ARG A 87 18.13 -16.48 -3.14
N VAL A 88 17.91 -17.28 -2.10
CA VAL A 88 18.54 -17.05 -0.78
C VAL A 88 20.05 -17.19 -0.86
N VAL A 89 20.56 -18.20 -1.57
CA VAL A 89 22.01 -18.37 -1.75
C VAL A 89 22.62 -17.25 -2.60
N ASP A 90 21.96 -16.85 -3.68
CA ASP A 90 22.42 -15.73 -4.51
C ASP A 90 22.44 -14.40 -3.70
N ALA A 91 21.47 -14.20 -2.80
CA ALA A 91 21.45 -13.06 -1.88
C ALA A 91 22.62 -13.11 -0.87
N LEU A 92 22.90 -14.27 -0.30
CA LEU A 92 24.06 -14.46 0.60
C LEU A 92 25.38 -14.17 -0.11
N ILE A 93 25.55 -14.64 -1.34
CA ILE A 93 26.73 -14.36 -2.16
C ILE A 93 26.86 -12.86 -2.44
N ALA A 94 25.77 -12.20 -2.74
CA ALA A 94 25.74 -10.75 -2.96
C ALA A 94 26.10 -9.98 -1.69
N ALA A 95 25.55 -10.39 -0.54
CA ALA A 95 25.82 -9.80 0.77
C ALA A 95 27.30 -9.95 1.17
N GLU A 96 27.87 -11.15 0.99
CA GLU A 96 29.28 -11.40 1.28
C GLU A 96 30.21 -10.50 0.44
N ARG A 97 29.94 -10.38 -0.88
CA ARG A 97 30.69 -9.49 -1.77
C ARG A 97 30.54 -8.00 -1.41
N ALA A 98 29.44 -7.62 -0.84
CA ALA A 98 29.17 -6.26 -0.38
C ALA A 98 29.67 -6.02 1.07
N SER A 99 30.25 -7.04 1.72
CA SER A 99 30.64 -7.00 3.14
C SER A 99 29.48 -6.66 4.09
N ILE A 100 28.30 -7.14 3.77
CA ILE A 100 27.08 -6.99 4.57
C ILE A 100 26.93 -8.25 5.44
N PRO A 101 26.84 -8.11 6.78
CA PRO A 101 26.66 -9.25 7.65
C PRO A 101 25.24 -9.82 7.51
N LEU A 102 25.08 -10.89 6.74
CA LEU A 102 23.79 -11.55 6.50
C LEU A 102 23.96 -13.06 6.74
N THR A 103 23.27 -13.60 7.75
CA THR A 103 23.27 -15.02 8.04
C THR A 103 22.22 -15.77 7.21
N PHE A 104 22.44 -17.10 7.04
CA PHE A 104 21.47 -17.95 6.33
C PHE A 104 20.11 -17.92 6.98
N GLU A 105 20.04 -18.03 8.31
CA GLU A 105 18.78 -18.03 9.08
C GLU A 105 17.97 -16.75 8.84
N ARG A 106 18.66 -15.62 8.78
CA ARG A 106 18.03 -14.33 8.55
C ARG A 106 17.53 -14.20 7.12
N SER A 107 18.34 -14.65 6.15
CA SER A 107 17.92 -14.69 4.74
C SER A 107 16.72 -15.58 4.53
N ALA A 108 16.73 -16.77 5.14
CA ALA A 108 15.61 -17.73 5.09
C ALA A 108 14.34 -17.14 5.72
N ALA A 109 14.46 -16.41 6.85
CA ALA A 109 13.33 -15.76 7.50
C ALA A 109 12.72 -14.64 6.63
N ILE A 110 13.55 -13.86 5.93
CA ILE A 110 13.12 -12.80 5.01
C ILE A 110 12.37 -13.40 3.81
N ASP A 111 12.92 -14.47 3.20
CA ASP A 111 12.31 -15.15 2.05
C ASP A 111 10.98 -15.80 2.42
N LEU A 112 10.90 -16.51 3.56
CA LEU A 112 9.65 -17.12 4.06
C LEU A 112 8.61 -16.08 4.48
N ALA A 113 9.02 -14.84 4.79
CA ALA A 113 8.12 -13.71 4.98
C ALA A 113 7.59 -13.13 3.65
N GLY A 114 7.95 -13.72 2.50
CA GLY A 114 7.50 -13.31 1.17
C GLY A 114 8.22 -12.09 0.60
N ARG A 115 9.43 -11.80 1.08
CA ARG A 115 10.25 -10.68 0.58
C ARG A 115 11.43 -11.19 -0.22
N ASP A 116 11.78 -10.46 -1.28
CA ASP A 116 12.95 -10.75 -2.08
C ASP A 116 14.24 -10.32 -1.36
N VAL A 117 14.99 -11.31 -0.88
CA VAL A 117 16.24 -11.09 -0.13
C VAL A 117 17.31 -10.50 -1.05
N LEU A 118 17.40 -10.98 -2.30
CA LEU A 118 18.41 -10.52 -3.26
C LEU A 118 18.17 -9.06 -3.64
N GLU A 119 16.92 -8.69 -3.92
CA GLU A 119 16.55 -7.30 -4.18
C GLU A 119 16.88 -6.40 -2.98
N ALA A 120 16.60 -6.86 -1.77
CA ALA A 120 16.89 -6.12 -0.55
C ALA A 120 18.40 -5.87 -0.36
N VAL A 121 19.24 -6.89 -0.60
CA VAL A 121 20.70 -6.74 -0.55
C VAL A 121 21.17 -5.76 -1.62
N GLN A 122 20.66 -5.85 -2.85
CA GLN A 122 21.00 -4.93 -3.93
C GLN A 122 20.60 -3.49 -3.60
N MET A 123 19.38 -3.28 -3.04
CA MET A 123 18.92 -1.96 -2.60
C MET A 123 19.64 -1.42 -1.38
N SER A 124 20.29 -2.28 -0.58
CA SER A 124 21.14 -1.86 0.52
C SER A 124 22.47 -1.25 0.01
N VAL A 125 22.98 -1.75 -1.13
CA VAL A 125 24.21 -1.25 -1.76
C VAL A 125 23.92 -0.11 -2.72
N ASN A 126 22.88 -0.25 -3.54
CA ASN A 126 22.45 0.72 -4.54
C ASN A 126 21.07 1.27 -4.17
N PRO A 127 21.01 2.47 -3.58
CA PRO A 127 19.74 3.08 -3.23
C PRO A 127 18.78 3.19 -4.43
N LYS A 128 17.49 2.99 -4.17
CA LYS A 128 16.43 3.07 -5.17
C LYS A 128 15.71 4.40 -5.03
N VAL A 129 15.33 5.00 -6.15
CA VAL A 129 14.48 6.19 -6.17
C VAL A 129 13.02 5.76 -6.37
N ILE A 130 12.16 6.18 -5.46
CA ILE A 130 10.71 5.95 -5.51
C ILE A 130 10.06 7.30 -5.81
N GLU A 131 9.16 7.34 -6.80
CA GLU A 131 8.37 8.54 -7.09
C GLU A 131 7.01 8.48 -6.37
N THR A 132 6.62 9.61 -5.77
CA THR A 132 5.26 9.73 -5.22
C THR A 132 4.26 10.01 -6.35
N PRO A 133 2.99 9.58 -6.22
CA PRO A 133 1.94 10.15 -7.04
C PRO A 133 1.85 11.65 -6.83
N ILE A 134 1.07 12.34 -7.67
CA ILE A 134 0.78 13.77 -7.48
C ILE A 134 -0.02 13.93 -6.17
N ILE A 135 0.51 14.72 -5.26
CA ILE A 135 -0.07 15.00 -3.96
C ILE A 135 -0.64 16.42 -4.01
N SER A 136 -1.96 16.54 -3.85
CA SER A 136 -2.63 17.83 -3.79
C SER A 136 -2.76 18.29 -2.34
N ALA A 137 -2.35 19.52 -2.05
CA ALA A 137 -2.48 20.16 -0.76
C ALA A 137 -2.85 21.62 -0.92
N VAL A 138 -3.57 22.20 0.05
CA VAL A 138 -4.03 23.58 -0.02
C VAL A 138 -3.31 24.40 1.04
N ALA A 139 -2.66 25.49 0.65
CA ALA A 139 -2.04 26.44 1.55
C ALA A 139 -3.10 27.29 2.27
N LYS A 140 -2.74 28.00 3.35
CA LYS A 140 -3.69 28.80 4.15
C LYS A 140 -4.39 29.90 3.34
N ASN A 141 -3.74 30.42 2.31
CA ASN A 141 -4.35 31.39 1.39
C ASN A 141 -5.39 30.79 0.44
N GLY A 142 -5.69 29.49 0.55
CA GLY A 142 -6.72 28.81 -0.21
C GLY A 142 -6.31 28.35 -1.61
N ILE A 143 -5.03 28.42 -1.97
CA ILE A 143 -4.52 27.97 -3.26
C ILE A 143 -4.03 26.53 -3.14
N GLU A 144 -4.51 25.67 -4.06
CA GLU A 144 -4.07 24.27 -4.20
C GLU A 144 -2.68 24.23 -4.83
N LEU A 145 -1.78 23.44 -4.25
CA LEU A 145 -0.52 23.04 -4.84
C LEU A 145 -0.54 21.55 -5.13
N LYS A 146 0.01 21.17 -6.29
CA LYS A 146 0.20 19.80 -6.71
C LYS A 146 1.70 19.51 -6.68
N VAL A 147 2.09 18.65 -5.76
CA VAL A 147 3.49 18.33 -5.49
C VAL A 147 3.79 16.90 -5.88
N ARG A 148 4.93 16.70 -6.55
CA ARG A 148 5.50 15.38 -6.81
C ARG A 148 6.89 15.33 -6.19
N ALA A 149 7.18 14.27 -5.44
CA ALA A 149 8.48 14.08 -4.81
C ALA A 149 9.13 12.77 -5.27
N ARG A 150 10.46 12.79 -5.28
CA ARG A 150 11.33 11.61 -5.43
C ARG A 150 11.97 11.31 -4.09
N VAL A 151 11.83 10.08 -3.65
CA VAL A 151 12.37 9.63 -2.38
C VAL A 151 13.46 8.61 -2.66
N THR A 152 14.69 8.93 -2.30
CA THR A 152 15.80 7.98 -2.38
C THR A 152 15.82 7.16 -1.11
N VAL A 153 15.63 5.84 -1.25
CA VAL A 153 15.59 4.91 -0.14
C VAL A 153 16.66 3.84 -0.26
N ARG A 154 17.13 3.37 0.88
CA ARG A 154 18.02 2.24 1.03
C ARG A 154 17.34 1.16 1.87
N ALA A 155 17.45 -0.12 1.49
CA ALA A 155 16.93 -1.21 2.29
C ALA A 155 17.75 -1.37 3.58
N ASN A 156 17.08 -1.49 4.71
CA ASN A 156 17.68 -1.84 5.98
C ASN A 156 17.39 -3.32 6.26
N ILE A 157 18.42 -4.16 6.06
CA ILE A 157 18.31 -5.61 6.17
C ILE A 157 17.85 -6.05 7.56
N ASP A 158 18.22 -5.28 8.60
CA ASP A 158 17.82 -5.57 9.97
C ASP A 158 16.33 -5.40 10.23
N ARG A 159 15.67 -4.55 9.45
CA ARG A 159 14.24 -4.22 9.58
C ARG A 159 13.36 -4.85 8.51
N LEU A 160 13.92 -5.72 7.64
CA LEU A 160 13.14 -6.35 6.59
C LEU A 160 12.03 -7.25 7.13
N VAL A 161 12.30 -7.99 8.19
CA VAL A 161 11.27 -8.81 8.85
C VAL A 161 10.42 -7.91 9.74
N GLY A 162 9.14 -7.78 9.42
CA GLY A 162 8.18 -6.97 10.19
C GLY A 162 8.15 -5.48 9.86
N GLY A 163 9.09 -4.95 9.08
CA GLY A 163 9.07 -3.55 8.64
C GLY A 163 8.04 -3.30 7.54
N ALA A 164 7.46 -2.10 7.50
CA ALA A 164 6.53 -1.70 6.46
C ALA A 164 7.22 -1.50 5.10
N GLY A 165 6.47 -1.68 4.00
CA GLY A 165 6.97 -1.60 2.61
C GLY A 165 7.02 -0.18 2.04
N GLU A 166 7.36 -0.08 0.74
CA GLU A 166 7.47 1.17 -0.03
C GLU A 166 6.19 2.01 0.02
N ALA A 167 5.02 1.38 -0.05
CA ALA A 167 3.73 2.08 0.00
C ALA A 167 3.56 2.91 1.29
N THR A 168 4.12 2.44 2.41
CA THR A 168 4.08 3.17 3.68
C THR A 168 4.99 4.39 3.66
N ILE A 169 6.16 4.30 3.02
CA ILE A 169 7.06 5.45 2.82
C ILE A 169 6.34 6.52 1.99
N ILE A 170 5.75 6.13 0.86
CA ILE A 170 5.01 7.04 -0.02
C ILE A 170 3.87 7.73 0.74
N ALA A 171 3.09 6.98 1.52
CA ALA A 171 1.99 7.52 2.30
C ALA A 171 2.46 8.54 3.35
N ARG A 172 3.53 8.22 4.10
CA ARG A 172 4.08 9.10 5.13
C ARG A 172 4.71 10.37 4.55
N VAL A 173 5.45 10.22 3.44
CA VAL A 173 6.00 11.37 2.72
C VAL A 173 4.86 12.25 2.19
N GLY A 174 3.81 11.63 1.66
CA GLY A 174 2.60 12.34 1.23
C GLY A 174 1.94 13.13 2.36
N GLU A 175 1.75 12.51 3.52
CA GLU A 175 1.26 13.19 4.73
C GLU A 175 2.17 14.35 5.15
N GLY A 176 3.48 14.13 5.10
CA GLY A 176 4.47 15.17 5.41
C GLY A 176 4.36 16.38 4.48
N ILE A 177 4.20 16.14 3.17
CA ILE A 177 3.99 17.19 2.16
C ILE A 177 2.69 17.95 2.44
N VAL A 178 1.57 17.24 2.59
CA VAL A 178 0.27 17.86 2.88
C VAL A 178 0.32 18.72 4.14
N THR A 179 0.94 18.22 5.20
CA THR A 179 1.09 18.96 6.45
C THR A 179 1.94 20.21 6.28
N THR A 180 3.05 20.13 5.55
CA THR A 180 3.96 21.26 5.35
C THR A 180 3.32 22.33 4.48
N VAL A 181 2.70 21.95 3.36
CA VAL A 181 1.97 22.89 2.49
C VAL A 181 0.80 23.53 3.24
N GLY A 182 -0.01 22.72 3.96
CA GLY A 182 -1.16 23.21 4.73
C GLY A 182 -0.79 24.15 5.91
N SER A 183 0.46 24.10 6.38
CA SER A 183 0.96 25.00 7.42
C SER A 183 1.55 26.30 6.86
N SER A 184 1.86 26.38 5.56
CA SER A 184 2.41 27.56 4.91
C SER A 184 1.35 28.66 4.79
N GLU A 185 1.73 29.90 5.08
CA GLU A 185 0.81 31.02 4.99
C GLU A 185 0.41 31.30 3.53
N GLU A 186 1.39 31.32 2.64
CA GLU A 186 1.19 31.54 1.23
C GLU A 186 1.74 30.37 0.40
N HIS A 187 1.12 30.10 -0.74
CA HIS A 187 1.59 29.12 -1.72
C HIS A 187 2.94 29.51 -2.34
N THR A 188 3.23 30.82 -2.42
CA THR A 188 4.49 31.39 -2.92
C THR A 188 5.69 30.99 -2.07
N ASP A 189 5.53 30.89 -0.75
CA ASP A 189 6.60 30.46 0.16
C ASP A 189 7.09 29.04 -0.18
N VAL A 190 6.16 28.17 -0.57
CA VAL A 190 6.46 26.79 -0.98
C VAL A 190 7.12 26.72 -2.35
N LEU A 191 6.70 27.61 -3.28
CA LEU A 191 7.27 27.68 -4.63
C LEU A 191 8.69 28.25 -4.62
N GLU A 192 8.96 29.23 -3.77
CA GLU A 192 10.28 29.84 -3.63
C GLU A 192 11.29 28.90 -2.96
N ASN A 193 10.84 28.11 -1.99
CA ASN A 193 11.68 27.22 -1.20
C ASN A 193 11.10 25.79 -1.05
N PRO A 194 11.00 25.02 -2.13
CA PRO A 194 10.51 23.64 -2.07
C PRO A 194 11.35 22.73 -1.16
N ASP A 195 12.63 23.04 -0.97
CA ASP A 195 13.53 22.33 -0.05
C ASP A 195 13.07 22.38 1.41
N HIS A 196 12.27 23.37 1.78
CA HIS A 196 11.69 23.44 3.12
C HIS A 196 10.78 22.22 3.39
N ILE A 197 10.04 21.77 2.38
CA ILE A 197 9.23 20.53 2.49
C ILE A 197 10.15 19.35 2.77
N SER A 198 11.21 19.18 1.96
CA SER A 198 12.16 18.06 2.08
C SER A 198 12.78 17.99 3.48
N ARG A 199 13.25 19.10 4.01
CA ARG A 199 13.85 19.19 5.37
C ARG A 199 12.84 18.87 6.46
N THR A 200 11.63 19.42 6.37
CA THR A 200 10.58 19.22 7.37
C THR A 200 10.13 17.76 7.40
N VAL A 201 10.00 17.13 6.23
CA VAL A 201 9.57 15.75 6.09
C VAL A 201 10.67 14.79 6.58
N LEU A 202 11.93 15.01 6.23
CA LEU A 202 13.09 14.25 6.72
C LEU A 202 13.23 14.35 8.24
N GLY A 203 13.05 15.56 8.80
CA GLY A 203 13.14 15.80 10.24
C GLY A 203 12.10 15.04 11.09
N LYS A 204 11.03 14.55 10.47
CA LYS A 204 9.98 13.75 11.15
C LYS A 204 10.34 12.28 11.38
N GLY A 205 11.46 11.78 10.81
CA GLY A 205 11.90 10.39 10.97
C GLY A 205 10.85 9.39 10.44
N LEU A 206 10.36 9.61 9.24
CA LEU A 206 9.25 8.85 8.63
C LEU A 206 9.60 7.39 8.28
N ASP A 207 10.88 7.03 8.33
CA ASP A 207 11.39 5.69 8.13
C ASP A 207 11.23 4.76 9.36
N ALA A 208 10.83 5.32 10.50
CA ALA A 208 10.62 4.53 11.72
C ALA A 208 9.60 3.40 11.50
N GLY A 209 10.01 2.15 11.81
CA GLY A 209 9.17 0.96 11.63
C GLY A 209 8.97 0.52 10.17
N THR A 210 9.76 1.05 9.24
CA THR A 210 9.79 0.59 7.83
C THR A 210 11.02 -0.28 7.57
N ALA A 211 10.98 -1.06 6.49
CA ALA A 211 12.10 -1.86 6.00
C ALA A 211 13.17 -1.02 5.27
N PHE A 212 12.95 0.29 5.17
CA PHE A 212 13.77 1.22 4.41
C PHE A 212 14.27 2.36 5.28
N GLU A 213 15.38 2.93 4.87
CA GLU A 213 15.94 4.17 5.38
C GLU A 213 15.84 5.23 4.28
N ILE A 214 15.31 6.41 4.60
CA ILE A 214 15.20 7.51 3.65
C ILE A 214 16.52 8.29 3.65
N LEU A 215 17.17 8.36 2.49
CA LEU A 215 18.43 9.08 2.31
C LEU A 215 18.18 10.54 1.90
N SER A 216 17.27 10.76 0.93
CA SER A 216 16.87 12.09 0.50
C SER A 216 15.40 12.11 0.08
N ILE A 217 14.81 13.29 0.15
CA ILE A 217 13.51 13.60 -0.43
C ILE A 217 13.72 14.82 -1.29
N ASP A 218 13.52 14.67 -2.59
CA ASP A 218 13.71 15.74 -3.56
C ASP A 218 12.35 16.11 -4.17
N ILE A 219 11.98 17.36 -4.12
CA ILE A 219 10.76 17.83 -4.76
C ILE A 219 11.01 17.93 -6.25
N ALA A 220 10.33 17.08 -7.02
CA ALA A 220 10.54 16.97 -8.46
C ALA A 220 9.76 18.01 -9.23
N ASP A 221 8.56 18.36 -8.76
CA ASP A 221 7.65 19.27 -9.44
C ASP A 221 6.65 19.87 -8.44
N VAL A 222 6.32 21.16 -8.63
CA VAL A 222 5.31 21.87 -7.85
C VAL A 222 4.48 22.72 -8.80
N ASP A 223 3.26 22.28 -9.06
CA ASP A 223 2.30 23.01 -9.88
C ASP A 223 1.28 23.76 -9.03
N VAL A 224 0.88 24.93 -9.49
CA VAL A 224 -0.22 25.69 -8.89
C VAL A 224 -1.54 25.16 -9.44
N GLY A 225 -2.40 24.71 -8.56
CA GLY A 225 -3.73 24.21 -8.88
C GLY A 225 -4.80 25.32 -8.86
N ARG A 226 -5.99 24.96 -8.35
CA ARG A 226 -7.14 25.87 -8.30
C ARG A 226 -7.10 26.75 -7.05
N ASN A 227 -7.74 27.91 -7.14
CA ASN A 227 -8.03 28.72 -5.97
C ASN A 227 -9.29 28.19 -5.27
N ILE A 228 -9.10 27.23 -4.35
CA ILE A 228 -10.17 26.60 -3.59
C ILE A 228 -10.83 27.60 -2.64
N GLY A 229 -10.06 28.56 -2.09
CA GLY A 229 -10.55 29.60 -1.21
C GLY A 229 -11.60 30.50 -1.90
N ALA A 230 -11.30 30.98 -3.12
CA ALA A 230 -12.20 31.78 -3.90
C ALA A 230 -13.45 31.00 -4.31
N GLN A 231 -13.32 29.74 -4.68
CA GLN A 231 -14.45 28.87 -5.02
C GLN A 231 -15.39 28.67 -3.81
N LEU A 232 -14.84 28.41 -2.63
CA LEU A 232 -15.60 28.26 -1.40
C LEU A 232 -16.37 29.55 -1.05
N GLN A 233 -15.76 30.73 -1.21
CA GLN A 233 -16.43 32.03 -1.00
C GLN A 233 -17.59 32.21 -1.98
N THR A 234 -17.42 31.83 -3.25
CA THR A 234 -18.49 31.91 -4.25
C THR A 234 -19.62 30.98 -3.90
N ASP A 235 -19.33 29.72 -3.56
CA ASP A 235 -20.32 28.72 -3.16
C ASP A 235 -21.08 29.16 -1.90
N GLN A 236 -20.40 29.77 -0.93
CA GLN A 236 -21.00 30.31 0.28
C GLN A 236 -21.94 31.47 -0.05
N ALA A 237 -21.50 32.40 -0.91
CA ALA A 237 -22.33 33.53 -1.33
C ALA A 237 -23.58 33.08 -2.10
N GLU A 238 -23.46 32.05 -2.94
CA GLU A 238 -24.64 31.44 -3.61
C GLU A 238 -25.61 30.77 -2.62
N ALA A 239 -25.07 30.05 -1.63
CA ALA A 239 -25.88 29.44 -0.58
C ALA A 239 -26.61 30.50 0.24
N ASP A 240 -25.94 31.56 0.65
CA ASP A 240 -26.53 32.66 1.41
C ASP A 240 -27.62 33.39 0.60
N LYS A 241 -27.40 33.59 -0.71
CA LYS A 241 -28.40 34.12 -1.64
C LYS A 241 -29.65 33.23 -1.70
N LYS A 242 -29.47 31.91 -1.85
CA LYS A 242 -30.61 30.96 -1.87
C LYS A 242 -31.38 30.95 -0.54
N ILE A 243 -30.69 31.01 0.58
CA ILE A 243 -31.33 31.11 1.91
C ILE A 243 -32.12 32.43 2.04
N ALA A 244 -31.55 33.55 1.59
CA ALA A 244 -32.22 34.83 1.63
C ALA A 244 -33.47 34.86 0.72
N GLN A 245 -33.36 34.25 -0.46
CA GLN A 245 -34.54 34.11 -1.37
C GLN A 245 -35.66 33.26 -0.74
N ALA A 246 -35.32 32.08 -0.19
CA ALA A 246 -36.28 31.20 0.47
C ALA A 246 -37.01 31.92 1.64
N ARG A 247 -36.27 32.65 2.46
CA ARG A 247 -36.85 33.48 3.55
C ARG A 247 -37.72 34.62 3.04
N ALA A 248 -37.40 35.18 1.88
CA ALA A 248 -38.23 36.22 1.28
C ALA A 248 -39.55 35.63 0.73
N GLU A 249 -39.47 34.46 0.10
CA GLU A 249 -40.66 33.72 -0.39
C GLU A 249 -41.57 33.27 0.75
N GLU A 250 -41.03 32.74 1.82
CA GLU A 250 -41.71 32.37 3.05
C GLU A 250 -42.46 33.58 3.63
N ARG A 251 -41.79 34.72 3.76
CA ARG A 251 -42.44 35.96 4.25
C ARG A 251 -43.56 36.43 3.32
N ARG A 252 -43.39 36.32 1.99
CA ARG A 252 -44.44 36.63 1.02
C ARG A 252 -45.64 35.70 1.14
N ALA A 253 -45.36 34.39 1.26
CA ALA A 253 -46.40 33.39 1.44
C ALA A 253 -47.19 33.63 2.74
N MET A 254 -46.51 33.92 3.85
CA MET A 254 -47.13 34.28 5.12
C MET A 254 -47.99 35.54 5.02
N ALA A 255 -47.51 36.57 4.32
CA ALA A 255 -48.24 37.81 4.12
C ALA A 255 -49.51 37.57 3.29
N VAL A 256 -49.43 36.79 2.21
CA VAL A 256 -50.61 36.40 1.40
C VAL A 256 -51.59 35.57 2.20
N ALA A 257 -51.12 34.60 2.99
CA ALA A 257 -51.98 33.80 3.87
C ALA A 257 -52.69 34.67 4.91
N SER A 258 -52.00 35.59 5.56
CA SER A 258 -52.58 36.54 6.51
C SER A 258 -53.62 37.47 5.86
N GLU A 259 -53.35 37.95 4.62
CA GLU A 259 -54.33 38.76 3.87
C GLU A 259 -55.60 37.96 3.57
N GLN A 260 -55.45 36.68 3.16
CA GLN A 260 -56.60 35.81 2.91
C GLN A 260 -57.37 35.49 4.19
N GLU A 261 -56.77 35.27 5.30
CA GLU A 261 -57.42 35.10 6.59
C GLU A 261 -58.21 36.33 7.01
N MET A 262 -57.60 37.52 6.83
CA MET A 262 -58.27 38.77 7.12
C MET A 262 -59.50 39.00 6.21
N LYS A 263 -59.38 38.66 4.91
CA LYS A 263 -60.56 38.72 3.98
C LYS A 263 -61.61 37.71 4.39
N ALA A 264 -61.30 36.50 4.76
CA ALA A 264 -62.22 35.49 5.25
C ALA A 264 -62.96 35.96 6.53
N LYS A 265 -62.24 36.51 7.50
CA LYS A 265 -62.81 37.07 8.73
C LYS A 265 -63.74 38.25 8.43
N ALA A 266 -63.37 39.12 7.48
CA ALA A 266 -64.26 40.23 7.06
C ALA A 266 -65.49 39.71 6.38
N GLN A 267 -65.45 38.67 5.57
CA GLN A 267 -66.64 38.05 4.96
C GLN A 267 -67.48 37.36 6.02
N GLU A 268 -66.94 36.67 6.97
CA GLU A 268 -67.62 36.02 8.07
C GLU A 268 -68.38 37.09 8.94
N ALA A 269 -67.70 38.20 9.26
CA ALA A 269 -68.32 39.30 9.98
C ALA A 269 -69.48 39.92 9.19
N ARG A 270 -69.37 40.11 7.86
CA ARG A 270 -70.47 40.56 6.98
C ARG A 270 -71.62 39.57 6.95
N ALA A 271 -71.35 38.27 6.88
CA ALA A 271 -72.39 37.24 6.91
C ALA A 271 -73.14 37.28 8.23
N LYS A 272 -72.48 37.44 9.37
CA LYS A 272 -73.13 37.59 10.69
C LYS A 272 -74.01 38.86 10.80
N VAL A 273 -73.58 39.97 10.19
CA VAL A 273 -74.35 41.18 10.14
C VAL A 273 -75.61 40.97 9.30
N ILE A 274 -75.52 40.35 8.12
CA ILE A 274 -76.68 40.05 7.26
C ILE A 274 -77.64 39.07 7.95
N GLU A 275 -77.14 38.11 8.68
CA GLU A 275 -77.96 37.15 9.46
C GLU A 275 -78.70 37.84 10.58
N ALA A 276 -78.06 38.75 11.33
CA ALA A 276 -78.69 39.58 12.36
C ALA A 276 -79.72 40.53 11.77
N GLU A 277 -79.44 41.18 10.62
CA GLU A 277 -80.38 42.02 9.91
C GLU A 277 -81.63 41.24 9.43
N ALA A 278 -81.50 39.96 9.03
CA ALA A 278 -82.58 39.08 8.64
C ALA A 278 -83.41 38.58 9.82
N GLU A 279 -82.87 38.55 11.04
CA GLU A 279 -83.64 38.21 12.26
C GLU A 279 -84.53 39.35 12.76
N VAL A 280 -84.16 40.62 12.50
CA VAL A 280 -84.98 41.80 12.93
C VAL A 280 -86.42 41.76 12.42
N PRO A 281 -86.66 41.51 11.12
CA PRO A 281 -88.11 41.44 10.64
C PRO A 281 -88.84 40.25 11.23
N LYS A 282 -88.15 39.13 11.52
CA LYS A 282 -88.84 37.99 12.20
C LYS A 282 -89.23 38.31 13.62
N ALA A 283 -88.35 38.95 14.39
CA ALA A 283 -88.64 39.38 15.74
C ALA A 283 -89.72 40.43 15.78
N MET A 284 -89.74 41.35 14.81
CA MET A 284 -90.86 42.32 14.67
C MET A 284 -92.19 41.62 14.33
N ALA A 285 -92.21 40.63 13.46
CA ALA A 285 -93.37 39.86 13.12
C ALA A 285 -93.91 39.04 14.31
N GLU A 286 -93.09 38.53 15.19
CA GLU A 286 -93.46 37.84 16.43
C GLU A 286 -93.98 38.80 17.49
N ALA A 287 -93.46 40.03 17.57
CA ALA A 287 -93.91 41.05 18.54
C ALA A 287 -95.31 41.66 18.19
N PHE A 288 -95.78 41.51 16.97
CA PHE A 288 -97.11 41.96 16.50
C PHE A 288 -98.12 40.81 16.43
N ARG A 289 -97.83 39.66 16.95
CA ARG A 289 -98.75 38.53 17.07
C ARG A 289 -99.18 38.36 18.52
#